data_28df28c5347afc83730561fa793d1246
#
_entry.id   28df28c5347afc83730561fa793d1246
#
_cell.length_a   1.000
_cell.length_b   1.000
_cell.length_c   1.000
_cell.angle_alpha   90.00
_cell.angle_beta   90.00
_cell.angle_gamma   90.00
#
_symmetry.space_group_name_H-M   'P 1'
#
loop_
_entity.id
_entity.type
_entity.pdbx_description
1 polymer ?
#
loop_
_entity_poly.entity_id
_entity_poly.type
_entity_poly.pdbx_seq_one_letter_code
_entity_poly.pdbx_strand_id
1 'polypeptide(L)'
;MDSQDEGGIRTQEGTAVRQIAVFLPNRSGAFVAILDLLKNNQVVVLGLSVQDSIDNTVVRLVLNDPDTVETIFIERGIPYNTTDLVVVELQNGAEQMPDCLRALLNAETNIHFIYPLLTQPNGKAALALCVEDNHFGQSILSKAGYKILRQEDLSR
;
A
#
# COMPACT_ATOMS: atom_id res chain seq x y z
N MET A 1 -43.40 -16.22 0.48
CA MET A 1 -42.55 -15.27 1.18
C MET A 1 -41.13 -15.54 0.78
N ASP A 2 -40.71 -14.73 -0.11
CA ASP A 2 -39.43 -14.93 -0.76
C ASP A 2 -38.32 -14.54 0.18
N SER A 3 -37.71 -15.53 0.77
CA SER A 3 -36.37 -15.34 1.25
C SER A 3 -35.51 -15.06 0.01
N GLN A 4 -35.40 -13.82 -0.34
CA GLN A 4 -34.36 -13.41 -1.24
C GLN A 4 -33.09 -13.67 -0.50
N ASP A 5 -32.51 -14.80 -0.81
CA ASP A 5 -31.10 -15.04 -0.59
C ASP A 5 -30.40 -14.00 -1.47
N GLU A 6 -30.36 -12.79 -0.96
CA GLU A 6 -29.43 -11.81 -1.46
C GLU A 6 -28.08 -12.46 -1.21
N GLY A 7 -27.54 -13.04 -2.28
CA GLY A 7 -26.15 -13.39 -2.35
C GLY A 7 -25.36 -12.15 -2.00
N GLY A 8 -25.28 -11.87 -0.73
CA GLY A 8 -24.50 -10.78 -0.21
C GLY A 8 -23.12 -10.96 -0.79
N ILE A 9 -22.71 -10.03 -1.63
CA ILE A 9 -21.31 -9.82 -1.94
C ILE A 9 -20.66 -9.78 -0.56
N ARG A 10 -20.01 -10.87 -0.17
CA ARG A 10 -19.17 -10.85 1.00
C ARG A 10 -18.10 -9.83 0.69
N THR A 11 -18.35 -8.60 1.14
CA THR A 11 -17.30 -7.59 1.20
C THR A 11 -16.16 -8.27 1.90
N GLN A 12 -15.03 -8.39 1.24
CA GLN A 12 -13.85 -9.00 1.85
C GLN A 12 -13.64 -8.29 3.18
N GLU A 13 -13.75 -9.05 4.26
CA GLU A 13 -13.49 -8.54 5.59
C GLU A 13 -12.04 -8.07 5.62
N GLY A 14 -11.83 -6.82 5.96
CA GLY A 14 -10.51 -6.21 6.04
C GLY A 14 -10.47 -4.82 5.42
N THR A 15 -9.46 -4.06 5.81
CA THR A 15 -9.24 -2.71 5.34
C THR A 15 -8.18 -2.68 4.25
N ALA A 16 -8.31 -1.73 3.32
CA ALA A 16 -7.29 -1.46 2.34
C ALA A 16 -5.95 -1.13 3.02
N VAL A 17 -4.86 -1.49 2.39
CA VAL A 17 -3.53 -1.10 2.85
C VAL A 17 -3.41 0.41 2.78
N ARG A 18 -3.02 1.02 3.90
CA ARG A 18 -2.87 2.47 3.99
C ARG A 18 -1.42 2.87 3.81
N GLN A 19 -1.17 3.71 2.80
CA GLN A 19 0.10 4.39 2.65
C GLN A 19 0.09 5.67 3.45
N ILE A 20 1.20 5.97 4.12
CA ILE A 20 1.46 7.29 4.69
C ILE A 20 2.56 7.94 3.89
N ALA A 21 2.31 9.14 3.36
CA ALA A 21 3.30 9.93 2.65
C ALA A 21 3.72 11.12 3.48
N VAL A 22 5.04 11.31 3.61
CA VAL A 22 5.65 12.40 4.35
C VAL A 22 6.42 13.28 3.40
N PHE A 23 6.32 14.59 3.58
CA PHE A 23 7.02 15.58 2.77
C PHE A 23 8.17 16.16 3.59
N LEU A 24 9.40 15.88 3.18
CA LEU A 24 10.59 16.23 3.94
C LEU A 24 11.43 17.26 3.19
N PRO A 25 12.20 18.11 3.92
CA PRO A 25 13.24 18.90 3.28
C PRO A 25 14.27 18.02 2.59
N ASN A 26 14.86 18.50 1.49
CA ASN A 26 15.90 17.80 0.73
C ASN A 26 17.23 17.71 1.50
N ARG A 27 17.23 16.94 2.57
CA ARG A 27 18.46 16.64 3.35
C ARG A 27 18.34 15.25 3.98
N SER A 28 19.39 14.49 3.86
CA SER A 28 19.45 13.08 4.28
C SER A 28 19.08 12.84 5.74
N GLY A 29 19.43 13.78 6.62
CA GLY A 29 19.12 13.66 8.04
C GLY A 29 17.61 13.66 8.33
N ALA A 30 16.81 14.33 7.53
CA ALA A 30 15.34 14.37 7.72
C ALA A 30 14.72 12.99 7.49
N PHE A 31 15.15 12.27 6.48
CA PHE A 31 14.65 10.92 6.19
C PHE A 31 15.05 9.92 7.28
N VAL A 32 16.31 9.91 7.68
CA VAL A 32 16.80 9.03 8.74
C VAL A 32 16.09 9.31 10.07
N ALA A 33 15.81 10.57 10.38
CA ALA A 33 15.06 10.93 11.60
C ALA A 33 13.66 10.33 11.62
N ILE A 34 12.95 10.29 10.49
CA ILE A 34 11.65 9.64 10.38
C ILE A 34 11.78 8.13 10.62
N LEU A 35 12.76 7.48 10.01
CA LEU A 35 12.98 6.03 10.20
C LEU A 35 13.31 5.70 11.65
N ASP A 36 14.14 6.50 12.31
CA ASP A 36 14.48 6.32 13.72
C ASP A 36 13.26 6.52 14.62
N LEU A 37 12.43 7.50 14.33
CA LEU A 37 11.17 7.74 15.06
C LEU A 37 10.25 6.52 15.00
N LEU A 38 10.09 5.91 13.82
CA LEU A 38 9.28 4.72 13.65
C LEU A 38 9.87 3.54 14.42
N LYS A 39 11.17 3.32 14.30
CA LYS A 39 11.86 2.24 15.00
C LYS A 39 11.74 2.37 16.53
N ASN A 40 11.87 3.58 17.05
CA ASN A 40 11.78 3.84 18.49
C ASN A 40 10.37 3.62 19.04
N ASN A 41 9.36 3.60 18.18
CA ASN A 41 7.97 3.31 18.53
C ASN A 41 7.53 1.90 18.11
N GLN A 42 8.48 1.00 17.83
CA GLN A 42 8.25 -0.39 17.43
C GLN A 42 7.38 -0.52 16.17
N VAL A 43 7.46 0.44 15.28
CA VAL A 43 6.79 0.38 13.99
C VAL A 43 7.76 -0.13 12.93
N VAL A 44 7.31 -1.11 12.16
CA VAL A 44 8.10 -1.73 11.10
C VAL A 44 7.68 -1.17 9.75
N VAL A 45 8.66 -0.71 8.97
CA VAL A 45 8.45 -0.29 7.59
C VAL A 45 8.41 -1.54 6.70
N LEU A 46 7.25 -1.79 6.10
CA LEU A 46 7.01 -2.96 5.25
C LEU A 46 7.21 -2.66 3.77
N GLY A 47 7.16 -1.41 3.41
CA GLY A 47 7.41 -0.95 2.05
C GLY A 47 7.71 0.53 2.06
N LEU A 48 8.50 0.97 1.11
CA LEU A 48 8.80 2.39 0.98
C LEU A 48 9.15 2.76 -0.45
N SER A 49 8.88 4.02 -0.76
CA SER A 49 9.32 4.68 -1.98
C SER A 49 9.80 6.07 -1.63
N VAL A 50 10.96 6.44 -2.11
CA VAL A 50 11.54 7.77 -1.88
C VAL A 50 11.70 8.46 -3.23
N GLN A 51 11.12 9.64 -3.35
CA GLN A 51 11.17 10.42 -4.57
C GLN A 51 11.60 11.85 -4.26
N ASP A 52 12.74 12.23 -4.79
CA ASP A 52 13.23 13.59 -4.72
C ASP A 52 12.54 14.47 -5.75
N SER A 53 12.25 15.69 -5.36
CA SER A 53 11.85 16.76 -6.25
C SER A 53 12.65 18.03 -5.93
N ILE A 54 12.42 19.11 -6.67
CA ILE A 54 13.18 20.36 -6.48
C ILE A 54 13.00 20.92 -5.07
N ASP A 55 11.80 20.84 -4.53
CA ASP A 55 11.45 21.52 -3.26
C ASP A 55 11.42 20.58 -2.07
N ASN A 56 11.11 19.32 -2.28
CA ASN A 56 10.96 18.36 -1.19
C ASN A 56 11.33 16.93 -1.62
N THR A 57 11.53 16.08 -0.61
CA THR A 57 11.56 14.63 -0.77
C THR A 57 10.22 14.07 -0.32
N VAL A 58 9.57 13.28 -1.16
CA VAL A 58 8.34 12.54 -0.83
C VAL A 58 8.73 11.14 -0.41
N VAL A 59 8.39 10.75 0.81
CA VAL A 59 8.59 9.40 1.33
C VAL A 59 7.24 8.73 1.50
N ARG A 60 7.01 7.66 0.76
CA ARG A 60 5.81 6.84 0.84
C ARG A 60 6.11 5.60 1.66
N LEU A 61 5.28 5.32 2.65
CA LEU A 61 5.50 4.26 3.62
C LEU A 61 4.29 3.34 3.70
N VAL A 62 4.54 2.04 3.69
CA VAL A 62 3.60 1.01 4.13
C VAL A 62 4.11 0.45 5.44
N LEU A 63 3.27 0.45 6.46
CA LEU A 63 3.65 0.19 7.85
C LEU A 63 2.81 -0.92 8.45
N ASN A 64 3.36 -1.62 9.43
CA ASN A 64 2.60 -2.63 10.17
C ASN A 64 1.55 -2.02 11.11
N ASP A 65 1.73 -0.76 11.52
CA ASP A 65 0.82 -0.06 12.42
C ASP A 65 0.65 1.40 12.01
N PRO A 66 -0.12 1.67 10.94
CA PRO A 66 -0.32 3.03 10.47
C PRO A 66 -1.07 3.92 11.45
N ASP A 67 -1.99 3.38 12.26
CA ASP A 67 -2.76 4.18 13.22
C ASP A 67 -1.87 4.82 14.28
N THR A 68 -0.94 4.05 14.84
CA THR A 68 0.04 4.58 15.79
C THR A 68 0.90 5.68 15.17
N VAL A 69 1.31 5.49 13.92
CA VAL A 69 2.15 6.47 13.22
C VAL A 69 1.40 7.77 12.96
N GLU A 70 0.14 7.70 12.55
CA GLU A 70 -0.67 8.91 12.39
C GLU A 70 -0.79 9.69 13.69
N THR A 71 -1.01 8.99 14.81
CA THR A 71 -1.05 9.61 16.14
C THR A 71 0.27 10.31 16.48
N ILE A 72 1.41 9.66 16.26
CA ILE A 72 2.74 10.22 16.51
C ILE A 72 2.97 11.47 15.64
N PHE A 73 2.63 11.41 14.36
CA PHE A 73 2.83 12.51 13.43
C PHE A 73 1.97 13.72 13.80
N ILE A 74 0.72 13.50 14.20
CA ILE A 74 -0.18 14.56 14.67
C ILE A 74 0.41 15.22 15.93
N GLU A 75 0.82 14.44 16.90
CA GLU A 75 1.40 14.94 18.16
C GLU A 75 2.68 15.75 17.94
N ARG A 76 3.49 15.38 16.97
CA ARG A 76 4.75 16.03 16.65
C ARG A 76 4.64 17.11 15.59
N GLY A 77 3.46 17.35 15.05
CA GLY A 77 3.26 18.33 13.99
C GLY A 77 3.96 18.00 12.69
N ILE A 78 4.13 16.71 12.38
CA ILE A 78 4.73 16.26 11.13
C ILE A 78 3.64 16.18 10.06
N PRO A 79 3.71 16.96 8.98
CA PRO A 79 2.72 16.91 7.91
C PRO A 79 2.79 15.57 7.16
N TYR A 80 1.63 14.97 6.92
CA TYR A 80 1.53 13.73 6.14
C TYR A 80 0.18 13.69 5.42
N ASN A 81 0.08 12.81 4.44
CA ASN A 81 -1.21 12.40 3.90
C ASN A 81 -1.32 10.89 3.82
N THR A 82 -2.52 10.40 3.63
CA THR A 82 -2.80 8.97 3.51
C THR A 82 -3.43 8.66 2.15
N THR A 83 -3.14 7.49 1.64
CA THR A 83 -3.70 6.97 0.40
C THR A 83 -3.96 5.48 0.56
N ASP A 84 -5.14 5.03 0.18
CA ASP A 84 -5.41 3.60 0.10
C ASP A 84 -4.75 3.00 -1.13
N LEU A 85 -4.08 1.88 -0.94
CA LEU A 85 -3.38 1.17 -2.00
C LEU A 85 -4.06 -0.15 -2.34
N VAL A 86 -3.85 -0.60 -3.56
CA VAL A 86 -4.07 -1.99 -3.94
C VAL A 86 -2.74 -2.71 -3.81
N VAL A 87 -2.66 -3.68 -2.89
CA VAL A 87 -1.47 -4.50 -2.72
C VAL A 87 -1.76 -5.90 -3.25
N VAL A 88 -0.99 -6.31 -4.22
CA VAL A 88 -1.19 -7.57 -4.93
C VAL A 88 -0.04 -8.53 -4.63
N GLU A 89 -0.39 -9.78 -4.32
CA GLU A 89 0.58 -10.85 -4.13
C GLU A 89 0.94 -11.47 -5.49
N LEU A 90 2.23 -11.61 -5.76
CA LEU A 90 2.74 -12.27 -6.94
C LEU A 90 3.10 -13.71 -6.59
N GLN A 91 2.22 -14.66 -6.94
CA GLN A 91 2.33 -16.08 -6.56
C GLN A 91 3.64 -16.72 -7.05
N ASN A 92 4.07 -16.35 -8.25
CA ASN A 92 5.26 -16.88 -8.89
C ASN A 92 6.43 -15.88 -8.92
N GLY A 93 6.37 -14.86 -8.06
CA GLY A 93 7.43 -13.86 -7.93
C GLY A 93 7.40 -12.80 -9.03
N ALA A 94 8.57 -12.18 -9.22
CA ALA A 94 8.70 -11.01 -10.10
C ALA A 94 8.35 -11.29 -11.58
N GLU A 95 8.47 -12.52 -12.02
CA GLU A 95 8.13 -12.91 -13.41
C GLU A 95 6.65 -12.68 -13.73
N GLN A 96 5.79 -12.67 -12.72
CA GLN A 96 4.35 -12.45 -12.87
C GLN A 96 3.98 -10.97 -12.99
N MET A 97 4.90 -10.05 -12.72
CA MET A 97 4.63 -8.63 -12.72
C MET A 97 4.11 -8.10 -14.07
N PRO A 98 4.69 -8.46 -15.23
CA PRO A 98 4.17 -8.00 -16.51
C PRO A 98 2.71 -8.38 -16.76
N ASP A 99 2.33 -9.59 -16.43
CA ASP A 99 0.95 -10.06 -16.61
C ASP A 99 -0.02 -9.34 -15.68
N CYS A 100 0.40 -9.09 -14.44
CA CYS A 100 -0.37 -8.33 -13.46
C CYS A 100 -0.65 -6.90 -13.97
N LEU A 101 0.38 -6.21 -14.43
CA LEU A 101 0.25 -4.84 -14.94
C LEU A 101 -0.55 -4.80 -16.24
N ARG A 102 -0.40 -5.82 -17.09
CA ARG A 102 -1.16 -5.92 -18.35
C ARG A 102 -2.65 -6.07 -18.11
N ALA A 103 -3.06 -6.78 -17.05
CA ALA A 103 -4.48 -6.90 -16.68
C ALA A 103 -5.10 -5.52 -16.40
N LEU A 104 -4.38 -4.66 -15.70
CA LEU A 104 -4.82 -3.29 -15.43
C LEU A 104 -4.80 -2.41 -16.68
N LEU A 105 -3.76 -2.53 -17.51
CA LEU A 105 -3.65 -1.80 -18.76
C LEU A 105 -4.78 -2.15 -19.73
N ASN A 106 -5.10 -3.44 -19.87
CA ASN A 106 -6.19 -3.89 -20.74
C ASN A 106 -7.56 -3.40 -20.28
N ALA A 107 -7.71 -3.11 -18.99
CA ALA A 107 -8.91 -2.52 -18.42
C ALA A 107 -8.89 -0.99 -18.43
N GLU A 108 -7.90 -0.39 -19.06
CA GLU A 108 -7.71 1.07 -19.16
C GLU A 108 -7.63 1.76 -17.79
N THR A 109 -7.05 1.07 -16.82
CA THR A 109 -6.85 1.60 -15.48
C THR A 109 -5.51 2.30 -15.38
N ASN A 110 -5.52 3.58 -15.02
CA ASN A 110 -4.30 4.34 -14.79
C ASN A 110 -3.63 3.95 -13.49
N ILE A 111 -2.33 3.73 -13.56
CA ILE A 111 -1.47 3.50 -12.39
C ILE A 111 -0.70 4.80 -12.15
N HIS A 112 -0.88 5.39 -10.97
CA HIS A 112 -0.20 6.64 -10.61
C HIS A 112 1.22 6.39 -10.14
N PHE A 113 1.42 5.37 -9.33
CA PHE A 113 2.73 4.89 -8.93
C PHE A 113 2.66 3.45 -8.43
N ILE A 114 3.81 2.81 -8.39
CA ILE A 114 3.98 1.41 -8.01
C ILE A 114 5.32 1.23 -7.32
N TYR A 115 5.36 0.42 -6.29
CA TYR A 115 6.61 -0.01 -5.66
C TYR A 115 6.46 -1.37 -4.99
N PRO A 116 7.55 -2.15 -4.91
CA PRO A 116 7.51 -3.43 -4.22
C PRO A 116 7.51 -3.22 -2.70
N LEU A 117 6.99 -4.20 -1.96
CA LEU A 117 7.16 -4.26 -0.51
C LEU A 117 8.55 -4.81 -0.17
N LEU A 118 9.07 -4.40 0.98
CA LEU A 118 10.30 -4.95 1.55
C LEU A 118 10.07 -6.31 2.20
N THR A 119 8.87 -6.51 2.74
CA THR A 119 8.47 -7.79 3.30
C THR A 119 7.88 -8.69 2.22
N GLN A 120 7.93 -10.00 2.45
CA GLN A 120 7.29 -11.01 1.60
C GLN A 120 6.21 -11.72 2.43
N PRO A 121 5.00 -11.18 2.50
CA PRO A 121 3.91 -11.84 3.22
C PRO A 121 3.67 -13.23 2.64
N ASN A 122 3.55 -14.23 3.50
CA ASN A 122 3.43 -15.64 3.07
C ASN A 122 4.60 -16.14 2.19
N GLY A 123 5.77 -15.51 2.28
CA GLY A 123 6.95 -15.86 1.50
C GLY A 123 6.89 -15.46 0.03
N LYS A 124 5.96 -14.60 -0.36
CA LYS A 124 5.73 -14.20 -1.75
C LYS A 124 5.92 -12.71 -1.95
N ALA A 125 6.43 -12.35 -3.12
CA ALA A 125 6.58 -10.95 -3.51
C ALA A 125 5.22 -10.25 -3.54
N ALA A 126 5.20 -8.97 -3.21
CA ALA A 126 4.00 -8.15 -3.25
C ALA A 126 4.31 -6.77 -3.83
N LEU A 127 3.37 -6.25 -4.61
CA LEU A 127 3.44 -4.92 -5.20
C LEU A 127 2.38 -4.01 -4.58
N ALA A 128 2.78 -2.82 -4.22
CA ALA A 128 1.87 -1.76 -3.81
C ALA A 128 1.56 -0.87 -5.01
N LEU A 129 0.29 -0.71 -5.31
CA LEU A 129 -0.21 0.04 -6.46
C LEU A 129 -1.11 1.17 -6.00
N CYS A 130 -0.86 2.37 -6.48
CA CYS A 130 -1.83 3.45 -6.45
C CYS A 130 -2.48 3.56 -7.82
N VAL A 131 -3.75 3.23 -7.89
CA VAL A 131 -4.53 3.24 -9.13
C VAL A 131 -5.62 4.30 -9.05
N GLU A 132 -6.15 4.68 -10.22
CA GLU A 132 -7.18 5.70 -10.31
C GLU A 132 -8.46 5.33 -9.55
N ASP A 133 -8.87 4.08 -9.62
CA ASP A 133 -10.05 3.54 -8.92
C ASP A 133 -9.67 2.21 -8.25
N ASN A 134 -9.56 2.22 -6.92
CA ASN A 134 -9.14 1.05 -6.16
C ASN A 134 -10.13 -0.11 -6.25
N HIS A 135 -11.43 0.16 -6.20
CA HIS A 135 -12.44 -0.89 -6.31
C HIS A 135 -12.39 -1.58 -7.66
N PHE A 136 -12.27 -0.79 -8.71
CA PHE A 136 -12.17 -1.30 -10.06
C PHE A 136 -10.87 -2.09 -10.25
N GLY A 137 -9.73 -1.54 -9.81
CA GLY A 137 -8.44 -2.19 -9.88
C GLY A 137 -8.39 -3.52 -9.13
N GLN A 138 -8.93 -3.56 -7.92
CA GLN A 138 -9.04 -4.80 -7.14
C GLN A 138 -9.90 -5.84 -7.85
N SER A 139 -11.03 -5.42 -8.41
CA SER A 139 -11.92 -6.32 -9.15
C SER A 139 -11.25 -6.94 -10.37
N ILE A 140 -10.53 -6.14 -11.14
CA ILE A 140 -9.78 -6.60 -12.31
C ILE A 140 -8.73 -7.63 -11.92
N LEU A 141 -7.92 -7.33 -10.90
CA LEU A 141 -6.87 -8.21 -10.45
C LEU A 141 -7.41 -9.49 -9.82
N SER A 142 -8.46 -9.40 -9.03
CA SER A 142 -9.10 -10.57 -8.42
C SER A 142 -9.68 -11.50 -9.48
N LYS A 143 -10.33 -10.97 -10.50
CA LYS A 143 -10.87 -11.75 -11.62
C LYS A 143 -9.77 -12.41 -12.44
N ALA A 144 -8.60 -11.79 -12.51
CA ALA A 144 -7.43 -12.35 -13.20
C ALA A 144 -6.70 -13.41 -12.35
N GLY A 145 -7.18 -13.69 -11.13
CA GLY A 145 -6.63 -14.73 -10.25
C GLY A 145 -5.57 -14.24 -9.27
N TYR A 146 -5.34 -12.94 -9.16
CA TYR A 146 -4.39 -12.40 -8.20
C TYR A 146 -5.03 -12.21 -6.82
N LYS A 147 -4.24 -12.48 -5.78
CA LYS A 147 -4.66 -12.25 -4.41
C LYS A 147 -4.37 -10.81 -4.01
N ILE A 148 -5.40 -10.12 -3.51
CA ILE A 148 -5.27 -8.79 -2.94
C ILE A 148 -5.01 -8.91 -1.44
N LEU A 149 -3.94 -8.27 -0.97
CA LEU A 149 -3.60 -8.23 0.44
C LEU A 149 -4.29 -7.05 1.12
N ARG A 150 -4.67 -7.25 2.38
CA ARG A 150 -5.29 -6.25 3.22
C ARG A 150 -4.31 -5.77 4.30
N GLN A 151 -4.61 -4.66 4.95
CA GLN A 151 -3.77 -4.14 6.03
C GLN A 151 -3.57 -5.20 7.12
N GLU A 152 -4.60 -5.95 7.46
CA GLU A 152 -4.55 -7.02 8.46
C GLU A 152 -3.58 -8.14 8.08
N ASP A 153 -3.43 -8.42 6.79
CA ASP A 153 -2.46 -9.41 6.30
C ASP A 153 -1.01 -8.96 6.52
N LEU A 154 -0.78 -7.65 6.55
CA LEU A 154 0.55 -7.05 6.69
C LEU A 154 0.90 -6.71 8.15
N SER A 155 -0.11 -6.48 8.99
CA SER A 155 0.07 -6.04 10.38
C SER A 155 0.38 -7.18 11.36
N ARG A 156 0.49 -8.38 10.87
CA ARG A 156 0.80 -9.57 11.69
C ARG A 156 2.27 -9.66 12.05
#